data_9f0e354a1b4d03cddd06c787f23722f5
#
_entry.id   9f0e354a1b4d03cddd06c787f23722f5
#
_cell.length_a   1.000
_cell.length_b   1.000
_cell.length_c   1.000
_cell.angle_alpha   90.00
_cell.angle_beta   90.00
_cell.angle_gamma   90.00
#
_symmetry.space_group_name_H-M   'P 1'
#
loop_
_entity.id
_entity.type
_entity.pdbx_description
1 polymer ?
#
loop_
_entity_poly.entity_id
_entity_poly.type
_entity_poly.pdbx_seq_one_letter_code
_entity_poly.pdbx_strand_id
1 'polypeptide(L)'
;MGRVTKTRSTKTATGVGKPLRKLRVLIAKVGLDGHDRGVKIVARALRDAGMEVIYLGIHNTPEEIASSALQEDVDAIGLSVHSAAHMTLFGEVLGLLRKKKARDIAIFGGGIVPQEDIHSLKRMGIKEIFTPGAPLEEIVNFVNSLPPRKRNTRLMQ
;
A
#
# COMPACT_ATOMS: atom_id res chain seq x y z
N MET A 1 24.74 8.60 -37.91
CA MET A 1 24.54 8.31 -37.47
C MET A 1 24.08 8.22 -36.26
N GLY A 2 23.96 8.25 -35.99
CA GLY A 2 23.71 8.07 -34.91
C GLY A 2 22.57 8.15 -34.22
N ARG A 3 22.28 8.01 -34.65
CA ARG A 3 21.41 8.03 -33.99
C ARG A 3 20.90 7.57 -33.06
N VAL A 4 21.33 7.09 -33.28
CA VAL A 4 21.01 6.66 -32.41
C VAL A 4 20.35 6.89 -31.44
N THR A 5 20.46 7.04 -31.77
CA THR A 5 19.99 7.24 -30.86
C THR A 5 19.07 7.21 -30.08
N LYS A 6 19.11 7.04 -30.45
CA LYS A 6 18.36 7.04 -29.81
C LYS A 6 17.88 6.86 -28.92
N THR A 7 18.24 6.73 -29.09
CA THR A 7 17.84 6.56 -28.24
C THR A 7 17.04 6.61 -27.49
N ARG A 8 17.11 6.52 -27.89
CA ARG A 8 16.45 6.64 -27.29
C ARG A 8 15.84 6.63 -26.50
N SER A 9 15.95 6.54 -26.85
CA SER A 9 15.47 6.63 -26.12
C SER A 9 14.63 6.61 -25.37
N THR A 10 14.74 6.52 -25.66
CA THR A 10 14.12 6.61 -24.97
C THR A 10 13.41 6.64 -24.13
N LYS A 11 13.59 6.49 -24.37
CA LYS A 11 13.13 6.55 -23.56
C LYS A 11 12.39 6.99 -22.89
N THR A 12 12.64 7.17 -23.30
CA THR A 12 12.14 7.59 -22.84
C THR A 12 11.19 7.65 -22.39
N ALA A 13 11.22 7.30 -22.66
CA ALA A 13 10.12 7.25 -22.41
C ALA A 13 9.72 7.14 -21.23
N THR A 14 10.16 7.10 -21.18
CA THR A 14 9.87 6.99 -20.15
C THR A 14 9.51 7.88 -19.25
N GLY A 15 9.99 8.47 -18.93
CA GLY A 15 9.44 9.39 -18.06
C GLY A 15 7.96 9.56 -18.19
N VAL A 16 7.44 9.09 -19.23
CA VAL A 16 6.00 9.09 -19.42
C VAL A 16 5.34 8.30 -18.30
N GLY A 17 4.40 8.90 -17.61
CA GLY A 17 3.65 8.22 -16.56
C GLY A 17 4.37 8.07 -15.23
N LYS A 18 5.64 8.45 -15.15
CA LYS A 18 6.31 8.40 -13.86
C LYS A 18 5.78 9.52 -12.97
N PRO A 19 5.48 9.21 -11.70
CA PRO A 19 5.01 10.26 -10.80
C PRO A 19 6.12 11.25 -10.52
N LEU A 20 5.76 12.52 -10.39
CA LEU A 20 6.70 13.58 -10.05
C LEU A 20 7.03 13.56 -8.57
N ARG A 21 6.33 12.79 -7.79
CA ARG A 21 6.53 12.68 -6.35
C ARG A 21 6.65 11.22 -5.95
N LYS A 22 7.25 10.99 -4.80
CA LYS A 22 7.33 9.64 -4.25
C LYS A 22 5.95 9.16 -3.84
N LEU A 23 5.73 7.86 -3.99
CA LEU A 23 4.54 7.25 -3.43
C LEU A 23 4.63 7.29 -1.91
N ARG A 24 3.53 7.58 -1.27
CA ARG A 24 3.43 7.62 0.18
C ARG A 24 2.61 6.42 0.63
N VAL A 25 3.18 5.59 1.47
CA VAL A 25 2.58 4.32 1.88
C VAL A 25 2.49 4.26 3.39
N LEU A 26 1.30 3.96 3.89
CA LEU A 26 1.09 3.75 5.31
C LEU A 26 1.17 2.25 5.59
N ILE A 27 1.99 1.86 6.54
CA ILE A 27 2.14 0.46 6.93
C ILE A 27 1.69 0.34 8.39
N ALA A 28 0.80 -0.61 8.65
CA ALA A 28 0.25 -0.79 9.98
C ALA A 28 -0.10 -2.23 10.25
N LYS A 29 -0.09 -2.58 11.52
CA LYS A 29 -0.61 -3.85 12.00
C LYS A 29 -1.97 -3.59 12.63
N VAL A 30 -2.96 -4.36 12.22
CA VAL A 30 -4.34 -4.20 12.67
C VAL A 30 -4.63 -5.23 13.73
N GLY A 31 -5.35 -4.81 14.78
CA GLY A 31 -5.77 -5.71 15.84
C GLY A 31 -4.77 -5.83 16.96
N LEU A 32 -4.90 -6.88 17.74
CA LEU A 32 -4.15 -7.04 19.00
C LEU A 32 -2.87 -7.85 18.87
N ASP A 33 -2.54 -8.31 17.67
CA ASP A 33 -1.33 -9.09 17.44
C ASP A 33 -0.09 -8.23 17.62
N GLY A 34 0.83 -8.68 18.47
CA GLY A 34 2.06 -7.94 18.76
C GLY A 34 3.26 -8.32 17.92
N HIS A 35 3.10 -9.23 16.96
CA HIS A 35 4.21 -9.68 16.12
C HIS A 35 4.47 -8.68 15.00
N ASP A 36 5.53 -7.90 15.11
CA ASP A 36 5.77 -6.79 14.19
C ASP A 36 6.99 -6.96 13.28
N ARG A 37 7.73 -8.07 13.40
CA ARG A 37 8.97 -8.23 12.65
C ARG A 37 8.76 -8.18 11.14
N GLY A 38 7.78 -8.93 10.64
CA GLY A 38 7.53 -8.99 9.21
C GLY A 38 7.11 -7.65 8.64
N VAL A 39 6.25 -6.94 9.35
CA VAL A 39 5.75 -5.66 8.87
C VAL A 39 6.85 -4.60 8.87
N LYS A 40 7.78 -4.68 9.82
CA LYS A 40 8.92 -3.75 9.85
C LYS A 40 9.87 -3.99 8.67
N ILE A 41 10.08 -5.26 8.31
CA ILE A 41 10.92 -5.61 7.16
C ILE A 41 10.31 -5.06 5.88
N VAL A 42 9.01 -5.21 5.71
CA VAL A 42 8.32 -4.68 4.53
C VAL A 42 8.42 -3.15 4.49
N ALA A 43 8.17 -2.49 5.63
CA ALA A 43 8.27 -1.03 5.69
C ALA A 43 9.66 -0.56 5.28
N ARG A 44 10.69 -1.25 5.75
CA ARG A 44 12.06 -0.90 5.40
C ARG A 44 12.35 -1.12 3.92
N ALA A 45 11.88 -2.22 3.36
CA ALA A 45 12.10 -2.52 1.95
C ALA A 45 11.46 -1.45 1.06
N LEU A 46 10.25 -1.01 1.40
CA LEU A 46 9.57 0.04 0.65
C LEU A 46 10.31 1.38 0.76
N ARG A 47 10.81 1.68 1.95
CA ARG A 47 11.58 2.90 2.16
C ARG A 47 12.87 2.87 1.36
N ASP A 48 13.58 1.74 1.38
CA ASP A 48 14.83 1.58 0.63
C ASP A 48 14.58 1.67 -0.87
N ALA A 49 13.38 1.37 -1.32
CA ALA A 49 13.00 1.49 -2.74
C ALA A 49 12.60 2.92 -3.12
N GLY A 50 12.69 3.86 -2.21
CA GLY A 50 12.45 5.27 -2.49
C GLY A 50 11.06 5.78 -2.15
N MET A 51 10.25 5.00 -1.47
CA MET A 51 8.91 5.44 -1.08
C MET A 51 8.95 6.16 0.26
N GLU A 52 7.99 7.06 0.46
CA GLU A 52 7.75 7.64 1.79
C GLU A 52 6.89 6.67 2.57
N VAL A 53 7.42 6.14 3.67
CA VAL A 53 6.72 5.14 4.46
C VAL A 53 6.36 5.72 5.81
N ILE A 54 5.08 5.67 6.14
CA ILE A 54 4.57 6.03 7.46
C ILE A 54 4.23 4.73 8.17
N TYR A 55 4.98 4.41 9.21
CA TYR A 55 4.77 3.19 9.95
C TYR A 55 4.01 3.52 11.25
N LEU A 56 2.78 3.02 11.35
CA LEU A 56 1.96 3.28 12.53
C LEU A 56 2.23 2.35 13.70
N GLY A 57 2.99 1.28 13.46
CA GLY A 57 3.27 0.33 14.54
C GLY A 57 2.20 -0.73 14.67
N ILE A 58 2.04 -1.24 15.90
CA ILE A 58 1.16 -2.38 16.19
C ILE A 58 -0.08 -1.91 16.94
N HIS A 59 -1.06 -2.80 17.06
CA HIS A 59 -2.29 -2.60 17.85
C HIS A 59 -3.16 -1.43 17.35
N ASN A 60 -3.21 -1.23 16.04
CA ASN A 60 -4.02 -0.16 15.47
C ASN A 60 -5.45 -0.61 15.25
N THR A 61 -6.39 0.30 15.49
CA THR A 61 -7.78 0.06 15.13
C THR A 61 -8.00 0.45 13.67
N PRO A 62 -9.05 -0.09 13.01
CA PRO A 62 -9.39 0.36 11.66
C PRO A 62 -9.62 1.87 11.58
N GLU A 63 -10.23 2.47 12.62
CA GLU A 63 -10.46 3.91 12.68
C GLU A 63 -9.16 4.69 12.68
N GLU A 64 -8.19 4.25 13.48
CA GLU A 64 -6.88 4.92 13.54
C GLU A 64 -6.17 4.83 12.21
N ILE A 65 -6.25 3.69 11.55
CA ILE A 65 -5.62 3.48 10.25
C ILE A 65 -6.24 4.38 9.19
N ALA A 66 -7.56 4.39 9.10
CA ALA A 66 -8.25 5.20 8.11
C ALA A 66 -8.00 6.70 8.35
N SER A 67 -8.05 7.13 9.62
CA SER A 67 -7.81 8.52 9.99
C SER A 67 -6.40 8.95 9.63
N SER A 68 -5.40 8.12 9.96
CA SER A 68 -4.01 8.44 9.65
C SER A 68 -3.77 8.48 8.15
N ALA A 69 -4.36 7.55 7.41
CA ALA A 69 -4.21 7.49 5.97
C ALA A 69 -4.73 8.77 5.30
N LEU A 70 -5.86 9.27 5.77
CA LEU A 70 -6.44 10.50 5.23
C LEU A 70 -5.61 11.71 5.64
N GLN A 71 -5.18 11.76 6.89
CA GLN A 71 -4.40 12.86 7.41
C GLN A 71 -3.06 12.98 6.70
N GLU A 72 -2.42 11.86 6.42
CA GLU A 72 -1.14 11.81 5.73
C GLU A 72 -1.27 11.83 4.21
N ASP A 73 -2.48 11.74 3.70
CA ASP A 73 -2.77 11.75 2.26
C ASP A 73 -1.95 10.70 1.52
N VAL A 74 -2.07 9.45 1.98
CA VAL A 74 -1.27 8.36 1.43
C VAL A 74 -1.85 7.85 0.11
N ASP A 75 -0.99 7.23 -0.69
CA ASP A 75 -1.38 6.59 -1.94
C ASP A 75 -1.83 5.16 -1.72
N ALA A 76 -1.28 4.50 -0.70
CA ALA A 76 -1.57 3.11 -0.43
C ALA A 76 -1.44 2.80 1.06
N ILE A 77 -2.15 1.77 1.48
CA ILE A 77 -2.09 1.25 2.85
C ILE A 77 -1.72 -0.22 2.78
N GLY A 78 -0.67 -0.59 3.50
CA GLY A 78 -0.31 -1.99 3.68
C GLY A 78 -0.67 -2.43 5.09
N LEU A 79 -1.51 -3.45 5.20
CA LEU A 79 -1.99 -3.96 6.48
C LEU A 79 -1.45 -5.35 6.74
N SER A 80 -0.96 -5.58 7.95
CA SER A 80 -0.55 -6.89 8.39
C SER A 80 -1.56 -7.40 9.41
N VAL A 81 -2.13 -8.57 9.15
CA VAL A 81 -3.11 -9.19 10.03
C VAL A 81 -2.72 -10.65 10.21
N HIS A 82 -2.49 -11.05 11.45
CA HIS A 82 -2.10 -12.43 11.76
C HIS A 82 -3.18 -13.20 12.53
N SER A 83 -4.33 -12.59 12.71
CA SER A 83 -5.43 -13.22 13.42
C SER A 83 -6.50 -13.71 12.43
N ALA A 84 -7.40 -14.53 12.93
CA ALA A 84 -8.52 -15.01 12.12
C ALA A 84 -9.50 -13.90 11.76
N ALA A 85 -9.28 -12.69 12.25
CA ALA A 85 -10.18 -11.56 12.04
C ALA A 85 -9.87 -10.78 10.76
N HIS A 86 -9.02 -11.32 9.87
CA HIS A 86 -8.59 -10.59 8.68
C HIS A 86 -9.74 -10.12 7.78
N MET A 87 -10.77 -10.96 7.60
CA MET A 87 -11.92 -10.56 6.77
C MET A 87 -12.62 -9.33 7.35
N THR A 88 -12.88 -9.36 8.65
CA THR A 88 -13.54 -8.24 9.33
C THR A 88 -12.70 -6.99 9.32
N LEU A 89 -11.43 -7.12 9.67
CA LEU A 89 -10.55 -5.94 9.81
C LEU A 89 -10.29 -5.24 8.48
N PHE A 90 -10.00 -6.01 7.42
CA PHE A 90 -9.85 -5.41 6.09
C PHE A 90 -11.14 -4.75 5.64
N GLY A 91 -12.27 -5.40 5.89
CA GLY A 91 -13.58 -4.86 5.52
C GLY A 91 -13.90 -3.56 6.23
N GLU A 92 -13.52 -3.46 7.51
CA GLU A 92 -13.75 -2.23 8.28
C GLU A 92 -12.92 -1.06 7.75
N VAL A 93 -11.65 -1.31 7.44
CA VAL A 93 -10.80 -0.24 6.88
C VAL A 93 -11.34 0.22 5.54
N LEU A 94 -11.71 -0.73 4.66
CA LEU A 94 -12.32 -0.39 3.37
C LEU A 94 -13.59 0.43 3.54
N GLY A 95 -14.46 0.02 4.45
CA GLY A 95 -15.72 0.72 4.70
C GLY A 95 -15.51 2.14 5.18
N LEU A 96 -14.54 2.33 6.07
CA LEU A 96 -14.24 3.66 6.59
C LEU A 96 -13.69 4.58 5.49
N LEU A 97 -12.83 4.05 4.63
CA LEU A 97 -12.30 4.85 3.51
C LEU A 97 -13.40 5.22 2.51
N ARG A 98 -14.33 4.30 2.26
CA ARG A 98 -15.45 4.58 1.37
C ARG A 98 -16.35 5.67 1.92
N LYS A 99 -16.60 5.65 3.22
CA LYS A 99 -17.39 6.70 3.88
C LYS A 99 -16.73 8.06 3.74
N LYS A 100 -15.42 8.10 3.74
CA LYS A 100 -14.66 9.34 3.61
C LYS A 100 -14.36 9.69 2.15
N LYS A 101 -14.93 8.95 1.21
CA LYS A 101 -14.74 9.16 -0.23
C LYS A 101 -13.29 9.03 -0.65
N ALA A 102 -12.59 8.09 -0.02
CA ALA A 102 -11.17 7.85 -0.27
C ALA A 102 -10.93 6.44 -0.81
N ARG A 103 -11.85 5.95 -1.62
CA ARG A 103 -11.73 4.59 -2.19
C ARG A 103 -10.61 4.49 -3.22
N ASP A 104 -10.00 5.58 -3.61
CA ASP A 104 -8.85 5.58 -4.50
C ASP A 104 -7.54 5.28 -3.77
N ILE A 105 -7.55 5.20 -2.43
CA ILE A 105 -6.40 4.70 -1.69
C ILE A 105 -6.35 3.18 -1.88
N ALA A 106 -5.23 2.68 -2.41
CA ALA A 106 -5.07 1.25 -2.62
C ALA A 106 -4.76 0.56 -1.28
N ILE A 107 -5.40 -0.59 -1.04
CA ILE A 107 -5.11 -1.38 0.15
C ILE A 107 -4.52 -2.71 -0.28
N PHE A 108 -3.40 -3.08 0.29
CA PHE A 108 -2.82 -4.40 0.15
C PHE A 108 -2.54 -4.93 1.54
N GLY A 109 -2.30 -6.22 1.62
CA GLY A 109 -2.12 -6.81 2.93
C GLY A 109 -1.16 -7.97 2.94
N GLY A 110 -0.88 -8.44 4.15
CA GLY A 110 -0.05 -9.60 4.36
C GLY A 110 -0.48 -10.34 5.60
N GLY A 111 -0.12 -11.61 5.64
CA GLY A 111 -0.42 -12.45 6.78
C GLY A 111 -0.79 -13.86 6.33
N ILE A 112 -1.16 -14.68 7.31
CA ILE A 112 -1.59 -16.05 7.04
C ILE A 112 -3.07 -15.99 6.70
N VAL A 113 -3.37 -16.02 5.40
CA VAL A 113 -4.74 -15.87 4.89
C VAL A 113 -5.04 -17.05 3.95
N PRO A 114 -6.10 -17.81 4.21
CA PRO A 114 -6.49 -18.91 3.32
C PRO A 114 -6.79 -18.40 1.91
N GLN A 115 -6.55 -19.25 0.93
CA GLN A 115 -6.69 -18.90 -0.48
C GLN A 115 -8.10 -18.40 -0.82
N GLU A 116 -9.11 -19.05 -0.28
CA GLU A 116 -10.50 -18.65 -0.52
C GLU A 116 -10.79 -17.26 0.04
N ASP A 117 -10.17 -16.92 1.17
CA ASP A 117 -10.34 -15.59 1.76
C ASP A 117 -9.61 -14.53 0.94
N ILE A 118 -8.48 -14.88 0.34
CA ILE A 118 -7.76 -13.96 -0.54
C ILE A 118 -8.66 -13.57 -1.72
N HIS A 119 -9.34 -14.55 -2.32
CA HIS A 119 -10.27 -14.26 -3.41
C HIS A 119 -11.40 -13.33 -2.94
N SER A 120 -11.94 -13.60 -1.77
CA SER A 120 -13.02 -12.77 -1.21
C SER A 120 -12.55 -11.34 -0.93
N LEU A 121 -11.35 -11.20 -0.36
CA LEU A 121 -10.77 -9.89 -0.07
C LEU A 121 -10.54 -9.09 -1.35
N LYS A 122 -10.05 -9.75 -2.39
CA LYS A 122 -9.85 -9.07 -3.68
C LYS A 122 -11.17 -8.61 -4.29
N ARG A 123 -12.22 -9.43 -4.18
CA ARG A 123 -13.56 -9.02 -4.65
C ARG A 123 -14.08 -7.82 -3.86
N MET A 124 -13.72 -7.71 -2.58
CA MET A 124 -14.11 -6.56 -1.76
C MET A 124 -13.40 -5.27 -2.17
N GLY A 125 -12.23 -5.38 -2.77
CA GLY A 125 -11.47 -4.22 -3.19
C GLY A 125 -10.03 -4.18 -2.69
N ILE A 126 -9.59 -5.20 -1.96
CA ILE A 126 -8.18 -5.30 -1.57
C ILE A 126 -7.38 -5.65 -2.82
N LYS A 127 -6.31 -4.90 -3.06
CA LYS A 127 -5.56 -5.03 -4.32
C LYS A 127 -4.70 -6.27 -4.38
N GLU A 128 -4.06 -6.64 -3.27
CA GLU A 128 -3.22 -7.82 -3.23
C GLU A 128 -3.01 -8.28 -1.80
N ILE A 129 -2.82 -9.59 -1.62
CA ILE A 129 -2.48 -10.18 -0.33
C ILE A 129 -1.21 -10.99 -0.51
N PHE A 130 -0.20 -10.68 0.30
CA PHE A 130 1.08 -11.39 0.28
C PHE A 130 1.12 -12.34 1.47
N THR A 131 1.25 -13.63 1.18
CA THR A 131 1.32 -14.64 2.22
C THR A 131 2.78 -14.84 2.66
N PRO A 132 3.02 -15.54 3.78
CA PRO A 132 4.39 -15.77 4.24
C PRO A 132 5.24 -16.42 3.15
N GLY A 133 6.47 -15.95 3.03
CA GLY A 133 7.38 -16.45 1.99
C GLY A 133 7.37 -15.65 0.71
N ALA A 134 6.45 -14.71 0.54
CA ALA A 134 6.47 -13.84 -0.61
C ALA A 134 7.77 -13.03 -0.62
N PRO A 135 8.51 -13.00 -1.75
CA PRO A 135 9.74 -12.21 -1.79
C PRO A 135 9.44 -10.72 -1.61
N LEU A 136 10.32 -10.05 -0.87
CA LEU A 136 10.19 -8.60 -0.66
C LEU A 136 10.15 -7.85 -1.98
N GLU A 137 10.89 -8.33 -2.96
CA GLU A 137 10.93 -7.71 -4.28
C GLU A 137 9.55 -7.67 -4.93
N GLU A 138 8.76 -8.73 -4.76
CA GLU A 138 7.40 -8.77 -5.30
C GLU A 138 6.52 -7.70 -4.66
N ILE A 139 6.67 -7.51 -3.36
CA ILE A 139 5.90 -6.49 -2.64
C ILE A 139 6.29 -5.11 -3.13
N VAL A 140 7.59 -4.86 -3.23
CA VAL A 140 8.11 -3.58 -3.72
C VAL A 140 7.61 -3.31 -5.14
N ASN A 141 7.69 -4.30 -6.02
CA ASN A 141 7.27 -4.14 -7.41
C ASN A 141 5.78 -3.88 -7.51
N PHE A 142 4.98 -4.56 -6.68
CA PHE A 142 3.54 -4.33 -6.66
C PHE A 142 3.24 -2.88 -6.28
N VAL A 143 3.84 -2.39 -5.20
CA VAL A 143 3.57 -1.03 -4.74
C VAL A 143 4.04 -0.02 -5.78
N ASN A 144 5.19 -0.25 -6.40
CA ASN A 144 5.70 0.63 -7.46
C ASN A 144 4.76 0.70 -8.66
N SER A 145 3.97 -0.34 -8.88
CA SER A 145 3.04 -0.37 -10.01
C SER A 145 1.75 0.39 -9.75
N LEU A 146 1.50 0.80 -8.50
CA LEU A 146 0.27 1.51 -8.16
C LEU A 146 0.32 2.94 -8.69
N PRO A 147 -0.80 3.42 -9.24
CA PRO A 147 -0.85 4.82 -9.68
C PRO A 147 -0.89 5.74 -8.46
N PRO A 148 -0.17 6.85 -8.52
CA PRO A 148 -0.25 7.83 -7.43
C PRO A 148 -1.62 8.50 -7.46
N ARG A 149 -2.15 8.77 -6.28
CA ARG A 149 -3.41 9.47 -6.15
C ARG A 149 -3.22 10.95 -6.50
N LYS A 150 -4.28 11.55 -6.98
CA LYS A 150 -4.30 12.99 -7.11
C LYS A 150 -4.45 13.58 -5.72
N ARG A 151 -3.51 14.41 -5.33
CA ARG A 151 -3.59 15.05 -4.03
C ARG A 151 -4.57 16.21 -4.07
N ASN A 152 -5.27 16.36 -2.98
CA ASN A 152 -6.21 17.47 -2.85
C ASN A 152 -5.42 18.73 -2.51
N THR A 153 -5.23 19.58 -3.51
CA THR A 153 -4.43 20.79 -3.33
C THR A 153 -5.07 21.76 -2.33
N ARG A 154 -6.38 21.62 -2.09
CA ARG A 154 -7.04 22.49 -1.09
C ARG A 154 -6.50 22.25 0.31
N LEU A 155 -6.07 21.03 0.60
CA LEU A 155 -5.54 20.71 1.92
C LEU A 155 -4.11 21.20 2.10
N MET A 156 -3.48 21.64 1.03
CA MET A 156 -2.09 22.11 1.09
C MET A 156 -2.00 23.62 1.20
N GLN A 157 -3.14 24.29 1.25
CA GLN A 157 -3.20 25.74 1.43
C GLN A 157 -3.58 26.12 2.90
#